data_0c1a39d93651014e4602e53494d8511b
#
_entry.id   0c1a39d93651014e4602e53494d8511b
#
_cell.length_a   1.000
_cell.length_b   1.000
_cell.length_c   1.000
_cell.angle_alpha   90.00
_cell.angle_beta   90.00
_cell.angle_gamma   90.00
#
_symmetry.space_group_name_H-M   'P 1'
#
loop_
_entity.id
_entity.type
_entity.pdbx_description
1 polymer ?
#
loop_
_entity_poly.entity_id
_entity_poly.type
_entity_poly.pdbx_seq_one_letter_code
_entity_poly.pdbx_strand_id
1 'polypeptide(L)'
;MVDKLNRMSFGDRLSIALTKNQTPLCVGIDPHISLMPDIFIGTSPKKQIEKLVSFSLACIEAAQGRVPAIKPQVALFEKFGAEGMEILQLIGRVAHDAGLLVIMDAKRGDIGSTSVAYADAWLGENAPFYSDALTVNPFLGIDTLEPFINEAVNSNAGLFILLRTSNPGSADLQELRSDDKPIY
;
A
#
# COMPACT_ATOMS: atom_id res chain seq x y z
N MET A 1 22.86 7.07 9.77
CA MET A 1 22.43 5.71 9.34
C MET A 1 21.12 5.79 8.56
N VAL A 2 20.13 6.59 8.96
CA VAL A 2 18.84 6.80 8.26
C VAL A 2 19.06 7.34 6.84
N ASP A 3 19.97 8.30 6.65
CA ASP A 3 20.25 8.94 5.36
C ASP A 3 20.81 7.98 4.27
N LYS A 4 21.48 6.90 4.70
CA LYS A 4 22.04 5.91 3.79
C LYS A 4 21.00 4.88 3.32
N LEU A 5 19.99 4.60 4.15
CA LEU A 5 18.89 3.69 3.82
C LEU A 5 17.91 4.33 2.81
N ASN A 6 17.66 5.64 2.93
CA ASN A 6 16.78 6.37 2.01
C ASN A 6 17.32 6.48 0.57
N ARG A 7 18.63 6.22 0.36
CA ARG A 7 19.27 6.19 -0.97
C ARG A 7 19.29 4.80 -1.60
N MET A 8 18.80 3.78 -0.89
CA MET A 8 18.75 2.40 -1.39
C MET A 8 17.42 2.14 -2.09
N SER A 9 17.43 1.33 -3.12
CA SER A 9 16.20 0.90 -3.80
C SER A 9 15.23 0.22 -2.81
N PHE A 10 13.93 0.25 -3.13
CA PHE A 10 12.94 -0.50 -2.34
C PHE A 10 13.31 -1.98 -2.20
N GLY A 11 13.80 -2.60 -3.29
CA GLY A 11 14.22 -4.01 -3.27
C GLY A 11 15.34 -4.28 -2.27
N ASP A 12 16.35 -3.40 -2.21
CA ASP A 12 17.45 -3.53 -1.25
C ASP A 12 16.95 -3.32 0.19
N ARG A 13 16.11 -2.30 0.43
CA ARG A 13 15.51 -2.05 1.75
C ARG A 13 14.65 -3.23 2.19
N LEU A 14 13.87 -3.81 1.29
CA LEU A 14 13.06 -4.99 1.57
C LEU A 14 13.95 -6.20 1.90
N SER A 15 15.01 -6.45 1.14
CA SER A 15 15.95 -7.54 1.39
C SER A 15 16.60 -7.43 2.78
N ILE A 16 17.03 -6.22 3.16
CA ILE A 16 17.58 -5.96 4.49
C ILE A 16 16.53 -6.21 5.57
N ALA A 17 15.31 -5.72 5.38
CA ALA A 17 14.23 -5.89 6.34
C ALA A 17 13.83 -7.37 6.52
N LEU A 18 13.76 -8.14 5.43
CA LEU A 18 13.52 -9.58 5.44
C LEU A 18 14.61 -10.32 6.25
N THR A 19 15.87 -10.00 5.98
CA THR A 19 17.01 -10.60 6.69
C THR A 19 16.99 -10.25 8.18
N LYS A 20 16.73 -8.99 8.51
CA LYS A 20 16.68 -8.50 9.90
C LYS A 20 15.57 -9.18 10.71
N ASN A 21 14.38 -9.30 10.13
CA ASN A 21 13.21 -9.84 10.83
C ASN A 21 13.10 -11.38 10.71
N GLN A 22 13.91 -12.00 9.86
CA GLN A 22 13.93 -13.46 9.60
C GLN A 22 12.55 -14.03 9.23
N THR A 23 11.72 -13.23 8.56
CA THR A 23 10.38 -13.62 8.13
C THR A 23 9.97 -12.87 6.86
N PRO A 24 9.27 -13.53 5.92
CA PRO A 24 8.68 -12.87 4.75
C PRO A 24 7.27 -12.30 5.00
N LEU A 25 6.78 -12.32 6.24
CA LEU A 25 5.43 -11.90 6.54
C LEU A 25 5.26 -10.39 6.34
N CYS A 26 4.13 -10.00 5.75
CA CYS A 26 3.65 -8.63 5.66
C CYS A 26 2.30 -8.55 6.39
N VAL A 27 2.14 -7.60 7.29
CA VAL A 27 0.88 -7.42 8.02
C VAL A 27 -0.08 -6.54 7.21
N GLY A 28 -1.23 -7.09 6.81
CA GLY A 28 -2.34 -6.32 6.24
C GLY A 28 -3.03 -5.48 7.32
N ILE A 29 -3.30 -4.21 7.02
CA ILE A 29 -4.18 -3.37 7.84
C ILE A 29 -5.48 -3.18 7.07
N ASP A 30 -6.41 -4.09 7.31
CA ASP A 30 -7.68 -4.21 6.59
C ASP A 30 -8.85 -4.02 7.57
N PRO A 31 -9.21 -2.77 7.97
CA PRO A 31 -10.18 -2.50 9.02
C PRO A 31 -11.63 -2.73 8.57
N HIS A 32 -11.98 -3.98 8.32
CA HIS A 32 -13.36 -4.40 8.13
C HIS A 32 -14.10 -4.35 9.46
N ILE A 33 -15.01 -3.39 9.66
CA ILE A 33 -15.72 -3.20 10.93
C ILE A 33 -16.36 -4.49 11.43
N SER A 34 -16.94 -5.28 10.54
CA SER A 34 -17.58 -6.56 10.87
C SER A 34 -16.62 -7.66 11.33
N LEU A 35 -15.32 -7.49 11.13
CA LEU A 35 -14.28 -8.46 11.49
C LEU A 35 -13.33 -7.92 12.56
N MET A 36 -13.49 -6.67 12.96
CA MET A 36 -12.66 -6.07 14.02
C MET A 36 -13.09 -6.61 15.39
N PRO A 37 -12.14 -6.82 16.32
CA PRO A 37 -12.49 -7.12 17.70
C PRO A 37 -13.41 -6.05 18.31
N ASP A 38 -14.32 -6.45 19.18
CA ASP A 38 -15.35 -5.56 19.77
C ASP A 38 -14.78 -4.30 20.40
N ILE A 39 -13.59 -4.36 20.98
CA ILE A 39 -12.91 -3.19 21.58
C ILE A 39 -12.60 -2.08 20.57
N PHE A 40 -12.56 -2.41 19.27
CA PHE A 40 -12.33 -1.48 18.17
C PHE A 40 -13.61 -1.14 17.38
N ILE A 41 -14.79 -1.51 17.88
CA ILE A 41 -16.06 -1.16 17.27
C ILE A 41 -16.59 0.10 17.96
N GLY A 42 -16.84 1.16 17.17
CA GLY A 42 -17.40 2.40 17.64
C GLY A 42 -18.93 2.35 17.72
N THR A 43 -19.50 2.99 18.74
CA THR A 43 -20.96 3.07 18.96
C THR A 43 -21.62 4.23 18.21
N SER A 44 -20.84 5.05 17.49
CA SER A 44 -21.29 6.15 16.64
C SER A 44 -20.26 6.39 15.53
N PRO A 45 -20.60 7.09 14.42
CA PRO A 45 -19.66 7.40 13.35
C PRO A 45 -18.35 8.03 13.86
N LYS A 46 -18.42 9.04 14.71
CA LYS A 46 -17.23 9.66 15.30
C LYS A 46 -16.39 8.69 16.11
N LYS A 47 -17.02 7.88 16.96
CA LYS A 47 -16.30 6.85 17.72
C LYS A 47 -15.72 5.76 16.82
N GLN A 48 -16.35 5.47 15.68
CA GLN A 48 -15.79 4.51 14.72
C GLN A 48 -14.49 5.04 14.09
N ILE A 49 -14.39 6.33 13.80
CA ILE A 49 -13.15 6.96 13.35
C ILE A 49 -12.05 6.83 14.42
N GLU A 50 -12.33 7.15 15.67
CA GLU A 50 -11.40 6.98 16.78
C GLU A 50 -10.94 5.53 16.94
N LYS A 51 -11.84 4.56 16.75
CA LYS A 51 -11.56 3.14 16.81
C LYS A 51 -10.74 2.64 15.62
N LEU A 52 -10.98 3.22 14.44
CA LEU A 52 -10.16 2.93 13.25
C LEU A 52 -8.69 3.32 13.47
N VAL A 53 -8.43 4.48 14.04
CA VAL A 53 -7.08 4.91 14.44
C VAL A 53 -6.50 3.91 15.44
N SER A 54 -7.22 3.62 16.53
CA SER A 54 -6.73 2.75 17.59
C SER A 54 -6.41 1.34 17.10
N PHE A 55 -7.25 0.77 16.24
CA PHE A 55 -7.01 -0.54 15.61
C PHE A 55 -5.75 -0.52 14.75
N SER A 56 -5.62 0.49 13.88
CA SER A 56 -4.48 0.58 12.97
C SER A 56 -3.16 0.76 13.73
N LEU A 57 -3.14 1.58 14.78
CA LEU A 57 -1.95 1.76 15.62
C LEU A 57 -1.60 0.48 16.39
N ALA A 58 -2.60 -0.25 16.90
CA ALA A 58 -2.36 -1.54 17.54
C ALA A 58 -1.76 -2.58 16.58
N CYS A 59 -2.18 -2.58 15.30
CA CYS A 59 -1.58 -3.42 14.27
C CYS A 59 -0.10 -3.05 14.02
N ILE A 60 0.22 -1.76 13.96
CA ILE A 60 1.60 -1.29 13.78
C ILE A 60 2.47 -1.69 14.99
N GLU A 61 1.99 -1.46 16.20
CA GLU A 61 2.69 -1.85 17.44
C GLU A 61 2.97 -3.36 17.47
N ALA A 62 1.98 -4.17 17.09
CA ALA A 62 2.14 -5.62 17.02
C ALA A 62 3.12 -6.05 15.92
N ALA A 63 3.24 -5.30 14.81
CA ALA A 63 4.12 -5.58 13.69
C ALA A 63 5.57 -5.14 13.94
N GLN A 64 5.77 -4.08 14.71
CA GLN A 64 7.08 -3.46 14.96
C GLN A 64 8.11 -4.46 15.45
N GLY A 65 9.26 -4.53 14.75
CA GLY A 65 10.37 -5.42 15.08
C GLY A 65 10.10 -6.91 14.87
N ARG A 66 8.94 -7.28 14.31
CA ARG A 66 8.54 -8.67 14.07
C ARG A 66 8.38 -9.00 12.60
N VAL A 67 8.01 -8.01 11.78
CA VAL A 67 7.83 -8.18 10.33
C VAL A 67 8.51 -7.06 9.57
N PRO A 68 8.88 -7.26 8.30
CA PRO A 68 9.53 -6.24 7.48
C PRO A 68 8.60 -5.11 7.04
N ALA A 69 7.31 -5.38 6.87
CA ALA A 69 6.39 -4.45 6.21
C ALA A 69 4.96 -4.56 6.72
N ILE A 70 4.22 -3.47 6.53
CA ILE A 70 2.76 -3.44 6.59
C ILE A 70 2.17 -3.09 5.22
N LYS A 71 0.90 -3.48 5.01
CA LYS A 71 0.15 -3.19 3.77
C LYS A 71 -1.27 -2.70 4.11
N PRO A 72 -1.46 -1.38 4.30
CA PRO A 72 -2.80 -0.82 4.49
C PRO A 72 -3.64 -0.94 3.21
N GLN A 73 -4.89 -1.38 3.36
CA GLN A 73 -5.86 -1.42 2.27
C GLN A 73 -6.56 -0.09 2.15
N VAL A 74 -6.17 0.71 1.16
CA VAL A 74 -6.59 2.11 0.99
C VAL A 74 -8.11 2.26 0.93
N ALA A 75 -8.81 1.41 0.20
CA ALA A 75 -10.27 1.49 0.06
C ALA A 75 -11.02 1.43 1.40
N LEU A 76 -10.46 0.75 2.41
CA LEU A 76 -11.08 0.63 3.73
C LEU A 76 -10.92 1.91 4.58
N PHE A 77 -10.09 2.84 4.15
CA PHE A 77 -9.95 4.19 4.70
C PHE A 77 -10.70 5.20 3.84
N GLU A 78 -10.60 5.13 2.52
CA GLU A 78 -11.32 6.01 1.58
C GLU A 78 -12.82 6.08 1.86
N LYS A 79 -13.45 4.97 2.25
CA LYS A 79 -14.89 4.93 2.58
C LYS A 79 -15.31 5.85 3.73
N PHE A 80 -14.35 6.36 4.52
CA PHE A 80 -14.59 7.34 5.59
C PHE A 80 -14.31 8.78 5.15
N GLY A 81 -14.11 9.03 3.84
CA GLY A 81 -13.87 10.36 3.28
C GLY A 81 -12.55 10.97 3.76
N ALA A 82 -12.57 12.28 3.98
CA ALA A 82 -11.36 13.03 4.36
C ALA A 82 -10.73 12.52 5.66
N GLU A 83 -11.53 12.24 6.70
CA GLU A 83 -11.03 11.70 7.97
C GLU A 83 -10.31 10.36 7.78
N GLY A 84 -10.84 9.47 6.93
CA GLY A 84 -10.17 8.19 6.62
C GLY A 84 -8.84 8.38 5.91
N MET A 85 -8.73 9.35 5.00
CA MET A 85 -7.49 9.68 4.31
C MET A 85 -6.45 10.32 5.25
N GLU A 86 -6.88 11.15 6.20
CA GLU A 86 -6.00 11.69 7.25
C GLU A 86 -5.44 10.57 8.15
N ILE A 87 -6.27 9.58 8.48
CA ILE A 87 -5.84 8.40 9.23
C ILE A 87 -4.81 7.61 8.41
N LEU A 88 -5.03 7.41 7.13
CA LEU A 88 -4.09 6.71 6.25
C LEU A 88 -2.72 7.40 6.20
N GLN A 89 -2.69 8.72 6.13
CA GLN A 89 -1.45 9.49 6.24
C GLN A 89 -0.75 9.29 7.60
N LEU A 90 -1.53 9.31 8.69
CA LEU A 90 -1.01 9.11 10.03
C LEU A 90 -0.35 7.74 10.17
N ILE A 91 -1.05 6.66 9.78
CA ILE A 91 -0.53 5.30 9.92
C ILE A 91 0.70 5.04 9.03
N GLY A 92 0.77 5.65 7.84
CA GLY A 92 1.96 5.58 7.00
C GLY A 92 3.19 6.16 7.71
N ARG A 93 3.06 7.35 8.29
CA ARG A 93 4.15 7.99 9.06
C ARG A 93 4.53 7.18 10.31
N VAL A 94 3.55 6.77 11.11
CA VAL A 94 3.81 6.00 12.34
C VAL A 94 4.49 4.66 12.03
N ALA A 95 4.07 3.98 10.97
CA ALA A 95 4.70 2.73 10.55
C ALA A 95 6.15 2.93 10.09
N HIS A 96 6.40 3.98 9.31
CA HIS A 96 7.75 4.35 8.89
C HIS A 96 8.64 4.67 10.11
N ASP A 97 8.15 5.46 11.06
CA ASP A 97 8.87 5.79 12.30
C ASP A 97 9.13 4.54 13.18
N ALA A 98 8.25 3.55 13.09
CA ALA A 98 8.42 2.24 13.72
C ALA A 98 9.43 1.33 12.99
N GLY A 99 9.99 1.78 11.87
CA GLY A 99 10.97 1.05 11.05
C GLY A 99 10.37 -0.05 10.19
N LEU A 100 9.09 0.06 9.86
CA LEU A 100 8.37 -0.83 8.94
C LEU A 100 8.34 -0.23 7.53
N LEU A 101 8.49 -1.07 6.51
CA LEU A 101 8.19 -0.67 5.15
C LEU A 101 6.68 -0.56 4.96
N VAL A 102 6.25 0.46 4.22
CA VAL A 102 4.84 0.75 3.96
C VAL A 102 4.49 0.46 2.51
N ILE A 103 3.64 -0.53 2.27
CA ILE A 103 3.12 -0.88 0.94
C ILE A 103 1.68 -0.38 0.87
N MET A 104 1.39 0.68 0.12
CA MET A 104 0.01 1.16 -0.02
C MET A 104 -0.75 0.33 -1.04
N ASP A 105 -1.77 -0.41 -0.57
CA ASP A 105 -2.62 -1.23 -1.44
C ASP A 105 -3.76 -0.39 -2.03
N ALA A 106 -3.41 0.46 -3.02
CA ALA A 106 -4.31 1.44 -3.62
C ALA A 106 -4.79 1.05 -5.01
N LYS A 107 -4.07 0.16 -5.71
CA LYS A 107 -4.40 -0.33 -7.07
C LYS A 107 -4.68 0.81 -8.07
N ARG A 108 -3.83 1.85 -8.04
CA ARG A 108 -4.00 3.03 -8.89
C ARG A 108 -3.65 2.70 -10.34
N GLY A 109 -4.28 3.42 -11.26
CA GLY A 109 -4.05 3.34 -12.69
C GLY A 109 -4.99 4.28 -13.41
N ASP A 110 -4.45 5.05 -14.37
CA ASP A 110 -5.17 5.99 -15.22
C ASP A 110 -4.29 6.30 -16.45
N ILE A 111 -4.68 7.25 -17.29
CA ILE A 111 -3.94 7.66 -18.47
C ILE A 111 -3.31 9.04 -18.32
N GLY A 112 -2.21 9.28 -19.04
CA GLY A 112 -1.59 10.61 -19.21
C GLY A 112 -1.31 11.33 -17.89
N SER A 113 -1.70 12.59 -17.81
CA SER A 113 -1.46 13.46 -16.65
C SER A 113 -2.13 13.02 -15.36
N THR A 114 -3.21 12.24 -15.44
CA THR A 114 -3.89 11.67 -14.26
C THR A 114 -3.01 10.61 -13.60
N SER A 115 -2.33 9.77 -14.39
CA SER A 115 -1.33 8.83 -13.85
C SER A 115 -0.18 9.55 -13.14
N VAL A 116 0.29 10.69 -13.68
CA VAL A 116 1.30 11.53 -13.03
C VAL A 116 0.80 12.00 -11.66
N ALA A 117 -0.42 12.56 -11.59
CA ALA A 117 -1.00 13.03 -10.34
C ALA A 117 -1.15 11.91 -9.29
N TYR A 118 -1.51 10.70 -9.71
CA TYR A 118 -1.52 9.55 -8.82
C TYR A 118 -0.11 9.16 -8.36
N ALA A 119 0.88 9.15 -9.25
CA ALA A 119 2.27 8.84 -8.88
C ALA A 119 2.80 9.83 -7.85
N ASP A 120 2.61 11.14 -8.07
CA ASP A 120 3.01 12.22 -7.16
C ASP A 120 2.34 12.09 -5.78
N ALA A 121 1.06 11.66 -5.76
CA ALA A 121 0.32 11.53 -4.50
C ALA A 121 0.84 10.40 -3.60
N TRP A 122 1.43 9.35 -4.17
CA TRP A 122 1.75 8.12 -3.44
C TRP A 122 3.24 7.80 -3.34
N LEU A 123 4.08 8.24 -4.29
CA LEU A 123 5.46 7.76 -4.43
C LEU A 123 6.51 8.85 -4.25
N GLY A 124 6.16 10.11 -4.52
CA GLY A 124 7.12 11.23 -4.47
C GLY A 124 7.67 11.48 -3.07
N GLU A 125 8.86 12.07 -2.98
CA GLU A 125 9.50 12.44 -1.70
C GLU A 125 8.59 13.31 -0.82
N ASN A 126 7.77 14.15 -1.45
CA ASN A 126 6.80 15.01 -0.78
C ASN A 126 5.36 14.50 -0.90
N ALA A 127 5.17 13.23 -1.25
CA ALA A 127 3.85 12.66 -1.40
C ALA A 127 3.04 12.78 -0.11
N PRO A 128 1.78 13.25 -0.19
CA PRO A 128 0.92 13.32 0.99
C PRO A 128 0.67 11.94 1.62
N PHE A 129 0.69 10.88 0.82
CA PHE A 129 0.51 9.51 1.27
C PHE A 129 1.82 8.73 1.14
N TYR A 130 2.76 8.96 2.06
CA TYR A 130 4.05 8.29 2.02
C TYR A 130 3.90 6.77 1.88
N SER A 131 4.61 6.20 0.90
CA SER A 131 4.71 4.76 0.73
C SER A 131 6.10 4.35 0.23
N ASP A 132 6.62 3.24 0.75
CA ASP A 132 7.82 2.59 0.20
C ASP A 132 7.51 1.82 -1.09
N ALA A 133 6.27 1.40 -1.26
CA ALA A 133 5.78 0.78 -2.50
C ALA A 133 4.26 0.96 -2.67
N LEU A 134 3.83 0.94 -3.92
CA LEU A 134 2.43 1.13 -4.33
C LEU A 134 1.95 -0.04 -5.18
N THR A 135 0.71 -0.49 -4.99
CA THR A 135 0.06 -1.39 -5.94
C THR A 135 -0.56 -0.60 -7.09
N VAL A 136 -0.33 -1.04 -8.33
CA VAL A 136 -0.82 -0.40 -9.56
C VAL A 136 -1.52 -1.38 -10.49
N ASN A 137 -2.46 -0.86 -11.29
CA ASN A 137 -3.25 -1.66 -12.23
C ASN A 137 -2.74 -1.42 -13.66
N PRO A 138 -2.25 -2.46 -14.38
CA PRO A 138 -1.70 -2.34 -15.73
C PRO A 138 -2.76 -2.43 -16.84
N PHE A 139 -4.03 -2.53 -16.52
CA PHE A 139 -5.09 -2.84 -17.50
C PHE A 139 -5.13 -1.87 -18.69
N LEU A 140 -4.76 -0.61 -18.47
CA LEU A 140 -4.80 0.41 -19.51
C LEU A 140 -3.56 0.45 -20.44
N GLY A 141 -2.57 -0.41 -20.20
CA GLY A 141 -1.37 -0.52 -21.02
C GLY A 141 -0.10 -0.04 -20.31
N ILE A 142 1.06 -0.40 -20.90
CA ILE A 142 2.38 -0.14 -20.27
C ILE A 142 2.71 1.36 -20.21
N ASP A 143 2.28 2.14 -21.19
CA ASP A 143 2.47 3.59 -21.23
C ASP A 143 1.83 4.29 -20.03
N THR A 144 0.75 3.73 -19.50
CA THR A 144 0.04 4.27 -18.34
C THR A 144 0.76 3.99 -17.01
N LEU A 145 1.67 3.03 -17.01
CA LEU A 145 2.55 2.73 -15.87
C LEU A 145 3.82 3.58 -15.84
N GLU A 146 4.24 4.17 -16.98
CA GLU A 146 5.47 4.97 -17.07
C GLU A 146 5.56 6.07 -16.01
N PRO A 147 4.51 6.88 -15.73
CA PRO A 147 4.57 7.88 -14.66
C PRO A 147 4.87 7.28 -13.29
N PHE A 148 4.25 6.14 -12.95
CA PHE A 148 4.51 5.44 -11.68
C PHE A 148 5.93 4.86 -11.63
N ILE A 149 6.43 4.31 -12.75
CA ILE A 149 7.79 3.76 -12.85
C ILE A 149 8.80 4.89 -12.66
N ASN A 150 8.62 6.00 -13.36
CA ASN A 150 9.53 7.15 -13.28
C ASN A 150 9.59 7.70 -11.86
N GLU A 151 8.43 7.91 -11.21
CA GLU A 151 8.40 8.42 -9.84
C GLU A 151 8.96 7.41 -8.84
N ALA A 152 8.68 6.11 -9.01
CA ALA A 152 9.27 5.06 -8.17
C ALA A 152 10.80 5.02 -8.28
N VAL A 153 11.36 5.21 -9.49
CA VAL A 153 12.82 5.30 -9.70
C VAL A 153 13.38 6.54 -9.02
N ASN A 154 12.74 7.70 -9.17
CA ASN A 154 13.19 8.97 -8.62
C ASN A 154 13.19 8.95 -7.08
N SER A 155 12.18 8.34 -6.47
CA SER A 155 11.99 8.28 -5.01
C SER A 155 12.55 7.01 -4.37
N ASN A 156 13.19 6.10 -5.12
CA ASN A 156 13.64 4.78 -4.67
C ASN A 156 12.50 3.92 -4.08
N ALA A 157 11.27 4.12 -4.53
CA ALA A 157 10.10 3.34 -4.15
C ALA A 157 9.95 2.09 -5.02
N GLY A 158 8.98 1.23 -4.67
CA GLY A 158 8.65 0.02 -5.39
C GLY A 158 7.25 0.04 -5.98
N LEU A 159 7.01 -0.80 -6.99
CA LEU A 159 5.69 -1.04 -7.55
C LEU A 159 5.32 -2.51 -7.44
N PHE A 160 4.09 -2.78 -7.05
CA PHE A 160 3.46 -4.08 -7.17
C PHE A 160 2.40 -4.00 -8.26
N ILE A 161 2.73 -4.55 -9.43
CA ILE A 161 1.85 -4.52 -10.59
C ILE A 161 0.88 -5.70 -10.48
N LEU A 162 -0.43 -5.44 -10.60
CA LEU A 162 -1.43 -6.50 -10.64
C LEU A 162 -1.20 -7.39 -11.87
N LEU A 163 -1.05 -8.68 -11.64
CA LEU A 163 -0.91 -9.66 -12.70
C LEU A 163 -2.17 -10.52 -12.78
N ARG A 164 -2.41 -11.31 -11.73
CA ARG A 164 -3.59 -12.16 -11.60
C ARG A 164 -4.20 -11.96 -10.21
N THR A 165 -5.51 -11.74 -10.17
CA THR A 165 -6.23 -11.51 -8.92
C THR A 165 -6.91 -12.80 -8.43
N SER A 166 -7.19 -12.90 -7.12
CA SER A 166 -7.67 -14.12 -6.48
C SER A 166 -9.19 -14.27 -6.48
N ASN A 167 -9.94 -13.28 -6.97
CA ASN A 167 -11.40 -13.30 -7.02
C ASN A 167 -11.90 -14.27 -8.11
N PRO A 168 -13.08 -14.89 -7.94
CA PRO A 168 -13.63 -15.83 -8.92
C PRO A 168 -13.77 -15.24 -10.33
N GLY A 169 -14.18 -13.95 -10.46
CA GLY A 169 -14.33 -13.26 -11.75
C GLY A 169 -13.01 -12.92 -12.45
N SER A 170 -11.86 -13.23 -11.87
CA SER A 170 -10.56 -13.01 -12.55
C SER A 170 -10.46 -13.80 -13.87
N ALA A 171 -11.12 -14.96 -13.96
CA ALA A 171 -11.14 -15.80 -15.15
C ALA A 171 -11.84 -15.14 -16.35
N ASP A 172 -12.82 -14.25 -16.09
CA ASP A 172 -13.62 -13.62 -17.15
C ASP A 172 -12.79 -12.77 -18.12
N LEU A 173 -11.69 -12.20 -17.64
CA LEU A 173 -10.76 -11.38 -18.41
C LEU A 173 -9.35 -11.93 -18.40
N GLN A 174 -8.81 -12.18 -17.20
CA GLN A 174 -7.38 -12.45 -17.03
C GLN A 174 -6.97 -13.79 -17.66
N GLU A 175 -7.84 -14.80 -17.65
CA GLU A 175 -7.57 -16.11 -18.24
C GLU A 175 -7.90 -16.21 -19.73
N LEU A 176 -8.42 -15.13 -20.35
CA LEU A 176 -8.54 -15.09 -21.80
C LEU A 176 -7.17 -15.29 -22.44
N ARG A 177 -7.15 -15.91 -23.61
CA ARG A 177 -5.92 -16.24 -24.31
C ARG A 177 -5.81 -15.44 -25.60
N SER A 178 -4.62 -14.94 -25.84
CA SER A 178 -4.21 -14.36 -27.12
C SER A 178 -2.94 -15.12 -27.57
N ASP A 179 -2.97 -15.69 -28.77
CA ASP A 179 -1.88 -16.52 -29.31
C ASP A 179 -1.40 -17.59 -28.32
N ASP A 180 -2.35 -18.36 -27.75
CA ASP A 180 -2.11 -19.40 -26.75
C ASP A 180 -1.44 -18.94 -25.43
N LYS A 181 -1.34 -17.64 -25.19
CA LYS A 181 -0.89 -17.06 -23.91
C LYS A 181 -2.04 -16.41 -23.17
N PRO A 182 -2.12 -16.55 -21.85
CA PRO A 182 -3.11 -15.82 -21.08
C PRO A 182 -2.81 -14.32 -21.12
N ILE A 183 -3.83 -13.49 -20.86
CA ILE A 183 -3.67 -12.03 -20.84
C ILE A 183 -2.77 -11.56 -19.67
N TYR A 184 -2.80 -12.29 -18.54
CA TYR A 184 -1.91 -12.00 -17.41
C TYR A 184 -0.47 -12.42 -17.64
#